data_894414eb98114b69288036de6288ab99
#
_entry.id   894414eb98114b69288036de6288ab99
#
_cell.length_a   1.000
_cell.length_b   1.000
_cell.length_c   1.000
_cell.angle_alpha   90.00
_cell.angle_beta   90.00
_cell.angle_gamma   90.00
#
_symmetry.space_group_name_H-M   'P 1'
#
loop_
_entity.id
_entity.type
_entity.pdbx_description
1 polymer ?
#
loop_
_entity_poly.entity_id
_entity_poly.type
_entity_poly.pdbx_seq_one_letter_code
_entity_poly.pdbx_strand_id
1 'polypeptide(L)'
;MTQALYLISAAQLRAARALLGLDQRALAERAGLSHPTVQRMEASDGVIRGNIDSLGKLVFALESAGIELLGDGATSSGLGRGVRMKERGAAKADTDSTLLLRR
;
A
#
# COMPACT_ATOMS: atom_id res chain seq x y z
N MET A 1 -9.77 -13.67 -3.48
CA MET A 1 -8.41 -13.53 -3.47
C MET A 1 -7.88 -12.46 -4.33
N THR A 2 -8.01 -12.61 -5.60
CA THR A 2 -7.50 -11.65 -6.52
C THR A 2 -8.04 -10.27 -6.26
N GLN A 3 -9.28 -10.19 -5.89
CA GLN A 3 -9.88 -8.93 -5.64
C GLN A 3 -9.22 -8.12 -4.56
N ALA A 4 -8.76 -8.78 -3.53
CA ALA A 4 -8.11 -8.10 -2.44
C ALA A 4 -6.86 -7.38 -2.88
N LEU A 5 -6.21 -7.88 -3.93
CA LEU A 5 -4.99 -7.28 -4.41
C LEU A 5 -5.21 -5.92 -5.05
N TYR A 6 -6.44 -5.62 -5.42
CA TYR A 6 -6.73 -4.35 -6.05
C TYR A 6 -7.29 -3.31 -5.11
N LEU A 7 -7.29 -3.63 -3.81
CA LEU A 7 -7.81 -2.70 -2.82
C LEU A 7 -6.72 -2.06 -1.99
N ILE A 8 -5.63 -1.70 -2.61
CA ILE A 8 -4.58 -1.02 -1.86
C ILE A 8 -4.84 0.48 -1.93
N SER A 9 -4.39 1.17 -0.90
CA SER A 9 -4.56 2.61 -0.84
C SER A 9 -3.37 3.31 -1.49
N ALA A 10 -3.58 4.57 -1.82
CA ALA A 10 -2.48 5.38 -2.35
C ALA A 10 -1.35 5.46 -1.33
N ALA A 11 -1.68 5.49 -0.05
CA ALA A 11 -0.66 5.52 0.99
C ALA A 11 0.14 4.22 1.02
N GLN A 12 -0.52 3.10 0.83
CA GLN A 12 0.19 1.83 0.75
C GLN A 12 1.12 1.79 -0.45
N LEU A 13 0.67 2.34 -1.56
CA LEU A 13 1.49 2.39 -2.76
C LEU A 13 2.74 3.23 -2.51
N ARG A 14 2.58 4.39 -1.90
CA ARG A 14 3.73 5.23 -1.59
C ARG A 14 4.66 4.55 -0.60
N ALA A 15 4.09 3.87 0.40
CA ALA A 15 4.91 3.16 1.39
C ALA A 15 5.70 2.03 0.74
N ALA A 16 5.06 1.30 -0.17
CA ALA A 16 5.73 0.21 -0.87
C ALA A 16 6.90 0.75 -1.68
N ARG A 17 6.66 1.85 -2.38
CA ARG A 17 7.71 2.49 -3.16
C ARG A 17 8.88 2.90 -2.26
N ALA A 18 8.55 3.50 -1.12
CA ALA A 18 9.57 3.93 -0.18
C ALA A 18 10.38 2.76 0.35
N LEU A 19 9.71 1.66 0.68
CA LEU A 19 10.40 0.49 1.17
C LEU A 19 11.34 -0.09 0.13
N LEU A 20 10.96 0.03 -1.13
CA LEU A 20 11.79 -0.48 -2.22
C LEU A 20 12.86 0.51 -2.66
N GLY A 21 12.77 1.75 -2.21
CA GLY A 21 13.70 2.77 -2.64
C GLY A 21 13.53 3.20 -4.08
N LEU A 22 12.30 3.09 -4.60
CA LEU A 22 12.03 3.43 -5.99
C LEU A 22 11.29 4.75 -6.09
N ASP A 23 11.62 5.54 -7.11
CA ASP A 23 10.79 6.69 -7.38
C ASP A 23 9.64 6.24 -8.30
N GLN A 24 8.73 7.17 -8.60
CA GLN A 24 7.56 6.83 -9.39
C GLN A 24 7.91 6.32 -10.77
N ARG A 25 8.92 6.93 -11.37
CA ARG A 25 9.32 6.55 -12.72
C ARG A 25 9.87 5.14 -12.75
N ALA A 26 10.70 4.80 -11.78
CA ALA A 26 11.27 3.47 -11.70
C ALA A 26 10.19 2.41 -11.46
N LEU A 27 9.21 2.74 -10.62
CA LEU A 27 8.11 1.81 -10.40
C LEU A 27 7.30 1.62 -11.67
N ALA A 28 7.04 2.72 -12.38
CA ALA A 28 6.29 2.65 -13.62
C ALA A 28 6.99 1.71 -14.61
N GLU A 29 8.29 1.83 -14.72
CA GLU A 29 9.05 0.96 -15.60
C GLU A 29 8.90 -0.49 -15.21
N ARG A 30 9.04 -0.78 -13.94
CA ARG A 30 8.92 -2.16 -13.48
C ARG A 30 7.55 -2.74 -13.73
N ALA A 31 6.54 -1.90 -13.60
CA ALA A 31 5.16 -2.36 -13.75
C ALA A 31 4.69 -2.38 -15.19
N GLY A 32 5.47 -1.81 -16.11
CA GLY A 32 5.02 -1.70 -17.48
C GLY A 32 3.92 -0.68 -17.64
N LEU A 33 3.96 0.37 -16.82
CA LEU A 33 2.97 1.44 -16.83
C LEU A 33 3.66 2.75 -17.15
N SER A 34 2.88 3.74 -17.57
CA SER A 34 3.45 5.05 -17.81
C SER A 34 3.61 5.78 -16.48
N HIS A 35 4.55 6.71 -16.44
CA HIS A 35 4.77 7.52 -15.26
C HIS A 35 3.51 8.29 -14.86
N PRO A 36 2.79 8.93 -15.80
CA PRO A 36 1.54 9.60 -15.42
C PRO A 36 0.50 8.67 -14.81
N THR A 37 0.47 7.42 -15.23
CA THR A 37 -0.47 6.47 -14.65
C THR A 37 -0.14 6.23 -13.18
N VAL A 38 1.14 6.02 -12.87
CA VAL A 38 1.54 5.82 -11.49
C VAL A 38 1.28 7.09 -10.68
N GLN A 39 1.54 8.26 -11.25
CA GLN A 39 1.25 9.50 -10.56
C GLN A 39 -0.21 9.63 -10.20
N ARG A 40 -1.09 9.31 -11.14
CA ARG A 40 -2.51 9.39 -10.87
C ARG A 40 -2.94 8.42 -9.79
N MET A 41 -2.37 7.23 -9.82
CA MET A 41 -2.70 6.24 -8.79
C MET A 41 -2.29 6.72 -7.41
N GLU A 42 -1.10 7.29 -7.30
CA GLU A 42 -0.63 7.79 -6.01
C GLU A 42 -1.36 9.03 -5.54
N ALA A 43 -1.99 9.73 -6.46
CA ALA A 43 -2.76 10.91 -6.10
C ALA A 43 -4.20 10.57 -5.72
N SER A 44 -4.58 9.30 -5.78
CA SER A 44 -5.92 8.90 -5.40
C SER A 44 -6.18 9.19 -3.94
N ASP A 45 -7.43 9.44 -3.62
CA ASP A 45 -7.82 9.66 -2.25
C ASP A 45 -8.36 8.33 -1.73
N GLY A 46 -7.59 7.64 -0.92
CA GLY A 46 -7.96 6.33 -0.42
C GLY A 46 -7.49 5.22 -1.35
N VAL A 47 -8.40 4.37 -1.76
CA VAL A 47 -8.06 3.23 -2.62
C VAL A 47 -7.66 3.74 -4.00
N ILE A 48 -6.58 3.19 -4.53
CA ILE A 48 -6.10 3.65 -5.83
C ILE A 48 -7.09 3.30 -6.92
N ARG A 49 -7.10 4.13 -7.95
CA ARG A 49 -8.00 3.96 -9.06
C ARG A 49 -7.23 3.67 -10.33
N GLY A 50 -7.83 2.84 -11.17
CA GLY A 50 -7.24 2.48 -12.43
C GLY A 50 -8.02 1.32 -12.99
N ASN A 51 -7.75 0.95 -14.24
CA ASN A 51 -8.43 -0.20 -14.78
C ASN A 51 -7.77 -1.47 -14.22
N ILE A 52 -8.47 -2.57 -14.35
CA ILE A 52 -8.01 -3.81 -13.78
C ILE A 52 -6.64 -4.23 -14.29
N ASP A 53 -6.41 -4.02 -15.56
CA ASP A 53 -5.13 -4.39 -16.16
C ASP A 53 -3.98 -3.61 -15.53
N SER A 54 -4.14 -2.31 -15.39
CA SER A 54 -3.09 -1.47 -14.79
C SER A 54 -2.89 -1.79 -13.33
N LEU A 55 -3.99 -2.00 -12.60
CA LEU A 55 -3.88 -2.34 -11.19
C LEU A 55 -3.19 -3.68 -11.00
N GLY A 56 -3.50 -4.64 -11.86
CA GLY A 56 -2.86 -5.93 -11.80
C GLY A 56 -1.37 -5.85 -12.07
N LYS A 57 -0.99 -5.05 -13.05
CA LYS A 57 0.42 -4.86 -13.37
C LYS A 57 1.16 -4.24 -12.20
N LEU A 58 0.54 -3.26 -11.57
CA LEU A 58 1.15 -2.60 -10.44
C LEU A 58 1.35 -3.57 -9.27
N VAL A 59 0.29 -4.29 -8.91
CA VAL A 59 0.36 -5.21 -7.80
C VAL A 59 1.38 -6.31 -8.07
N PHE A 60 1.38 -6.82 -9.29
CA PHE A 60 2.34 -7.85 -9.65
C PHE A 60 3.78 -7.34 -9.51
N ALA A 61 4.03 -6.11 -9.95
CA ALA A 61 5.37 -5.55 -9.85
C ALA A 61 5.79 -5.38 -8.40
N LEU A 62 4.89 -4.92 -7.54
CA LEU A 62 5.21 -4.75 -6.14
C LEU A 62 5.48 -6.08 -5.45
N GLU A 63 4.63 -7.05 -5.72
CA GLU A 63 4.81 -8.36 -5.10
C GLU A 63 6.06 -9.05 -5.61
N SER A 64 6.34 -8.92 -6.88
CA SER A 64 7.56 -9.50 -7.45
C SER A 64 8.80 -8.86 -6.88
N ALA A 65 8.70 -7.62 -6.45
CA ALA A 65 9.83 -6.91 -5.86
C ALA A 65 9.98 -7.20 -4.37
N GLY A 66 9.08 -8.00 -3.81
CA GLY A 66 9.20 -8.40 -2.42
C GLY A 66 8.28 -7.70 -1.45
N ILE A 67 7.28 -6.99 -1.94
CA ILE A 67 6.33 -6.32 -1.06
C ILE A 67 5.16 -7.23 -0.75
N GLU A 68 4.82 -7.30 0.52
CA GLU A 68 3.61 -7.99 0.96
C GLU A 68 2.55 -6.92 1.20
N LEU A 69 1.49 -6.95 0.39
CA LEU A 69 0.42 -5.97 0.53
C LEU A 69 -0.61 -6.50 1.51
N LEU A 70 -0.85 -5.75 2.56
CA LEU A 70 -1.75 -6.18 3.63
C LEU A 70 -3.04 -5.39 3.63
N GLY A 71 -4.15 -6.07 3.41
CA GLY A 71 -5.45 -5.44 3.55
C GLY A 71 -5.85 -5.39 5.01
N ASP A 72 -7.00 -4.81 5.28
CA ASP A 72 -7.51 -4.72 6.63
C ASP A 72 -7.69 -6.12 7.21
N GLY A 73 -7.17 -6.31 8.40
CA GLY A 73 -7.33 -7.59 9.07
C GLY A 73 -6.45 -8.70 8.54
N ALA A 74 -5.68 -8.45 7.50
CA ALA A 74 -4.85 -9.51 6.92
C ALA A 74 -3.68 -9.85 7.83
N THR A 75 -3.36 -11.12 7.89
CA THR A 75 -2.21 -11.57 8.65
C THR A 75 -0.98 -11.50 7.77
N SER A 76 0.11 -11.03 8.33
CA SER A 76 1.35 -11.00 7.59
C SER A 76 2.03 -12.35 7.66
N SER A 77 2.53 -12.82 6.52
CA SER A 77 3.28 -14.06 6.49
C SER A 77 4.75 -13.81 6.22
N GLY A 78 5.12 -12.60 5.89
CA GLY A 78 6.51 -12.27 5.61
C GLY A 78 7.29 -12.02 6.86
N LEU A 79 8.62 -12.09 6.74
CA LEU A 79 9.49 -11.87 7.87
C LEU A 79 10.34 -10.63 7.72
N GLY A 80 10.18 -9.90 6.63
CA GLY A 80 10.97 -8.71 6.39
C GLY A 80 10.41 -7.51 7.11
N ARG A 81 11.07 -6.38 6.94
CA ARG A 81 10.62 -5.14 7.56
C ARG A 81 9.41 -4.58 6.85
N GLY A 82 8.52 -4.00 7.61
CA GLY A 82 7.37 -3.35 7.04
C GLY A 82 6.66 -2.50 8.05
N VAL A 83 5.61 -1.86 7.62
CA VAL A 83 4.76 -1.06 8.51
C VAL A 83 3.31 -1.33 8.14
N ARG A 84 2.44 -1.23 9.11
CA ARG A 84 1.02 -1.30 8.83
C ARG A 84 0.27 -0.44 9.84
N MET A 85 -0.86 0.05 9.43
CA MET A 85 -1.69 0.82 10.34
C MET A 85 -2.33 -0.12 11.33
N LYS A 86 -2.40 0.30 12.58
CA LYS A 86 -3.18 -0.46 13.53
C LYS A 86 -4.64 -0.29 13.19
N GLU A 87 -5.43 -1.22 13.66
CA GLU A 87 -6.85 -1.14 13.41
C GLU A 87 -7.38 0.16 13.96
N ARG A 88 -8.00 0.95 13.10
CA ARG A 88 -8.34 2.30 13.47
C ARG A 88 -9.52 2.47 14.40
N GLY A 89 -10.56 1.74 14.15
CA GLY A 89 -11.77 1.94 14.90
C GLY A 89 -11.60 1.78 16.38
N ALA A 90 -11.33 0.59 16.81
CA ALA A 90 -11.20 0.29 18.22
C ALA A 90 -9.99 0.95 18.83
N ALA A 91 -8.89 0.88 18.13
CA ALA A 91 -7.66 1.42 18.67
C ALA A 91 -7.72 2.90 18.89
N LYS A 92 -8.45 3.58 18.07
CA LYS A 92 -8.50 5.00 18.17
C LYS A 92 -9.08 5.51 19.45
N ALA A 93 -10.18 4.94 19.86
CA ALA A 93 -10.84 5.39 21.06
C ALA A 93 -9.99 5.14 22.28
N ASP A 94 -9.44 3.97 22.37
CA ASP A 94 -8.64 3.64 23.52
C ASP A 94 -7.32 4.34 23.53
N THR A 95 -6.70 4.40 22.41
CA THR A 95 -5.40 4.98 22.29
C THR A 95 -5.35 6.41 22.70
N ASP A 96 -6.31 7.15 22.29
CA ASP A 96 -6.32 8.57 22.60
C ASP A 96 -6.24 8.83 24.07
N SER A 97 -7.08 8.21 24.82
CA SER A 97 -7.04 8.47 26.24
C SER A 97 -5.83 7.84 26.87
N THR A 98 -5.48 6.66 26.44
CA THR A 98 -4.37 6.00 27.06
C THR A 98 -3.05 6.67 26.83
N LEU A 99 -2.83 7.10 25.64
CA LEU A 99 -1.58 7.76 25.35
C LEU A 99 -1.40 9.03 26.10
N LEU A 100 -2.44 9.76 26.25
CA LEU A 100 -2.36 10.99 26.97
C LEU A 100 -1.97 10.75 28.39
N LEU A 101 -2.47 9.70 28.95
CA LEU A 101 -2.16 9.40 30.32
C LEU A 101 -0.75 8.93 30.52
N ARG A 102 -0.20 8.33 29.52
CA ARG A 102 1.12 7.82 29.66
C ARG A 102 2.20 8.79 29.53
N ARG A 103 1.89 9.90 29.01
CA ARG A 103 2.92 10.91 28.86
C ARG A 103 3.10 11.71 30.10
#